data_5e41dd29caaf43a99a431afa196a11d4
#
_entry.id   5e41dd29caaf43a99a431afa196a11d4
#
_cell.length_a   1.000
_cell.length_b   1.000
_cell.length_c   1.000
_cell.angle_alpha   90.00
_cell.angle_beta   90.00
_cell.angle_gamma   90.00
#
_symmetry.space_group_name_H-M   'P 1'
#
loop_
_entity.id
_entity.type
_entity.pdbx_description
1 polymer ?
#
loop_
_entity_poly.entity_id
_entity_poly.type
_entity_poly.pdbx_seq_one_letter_code
_entity_poly.pdbx_strand_id
1 'polypeptide(L)'
;MNEELSIKLCHLTVGYSKKGVQLSQLHQQSNESQRLVQLSQLHQQSNNTQPGVHLSQVHLQSNEAQRLVQLRQLHPLGARCVASDLNATALPGTLTCLIGHNGTGKSTLLRTIARLQSSIDGSVLIGDNDISTLKPTHLSRMLSIVLTSRPDVRNMTVEELVALGRAPYTGFWGRLSADDRRIVRHSIESVGITAMAERRVCTLSDGEMQKVMIAKSLAQQTPVILLDEPTAFLDFPGKIDLMLLLQRLAHEERKTILLSTHDLETALQTADRLWLLANGALHDGTPHELADQGFIDDYIGRKNVKFDKQTLSIQIL
;
A
#
# COMPACT_ATOMS: atom_id res chain seq x y z
N MET A 1 21.91 -12.93 6.63
CA MET A 1 21.05 -12.31 7.65
C MET A 1 20.01 -11.51 6.89
N ASN A 2 18.74 -11.90 6.95
CA ASN A 2 17.67 -11.05 6.39
C ASN A 2 17.55 -9.83 7.30
N GLU A 3 17.80 -8.64 6.76
CA GLU A 3 17.52 -7.41 7.49
C GLU A 3 16.00 -7.31 7.70
N GLU A 4 15.58 -7.10 8.94
CA GLU A 4 14.18 -6.87 9.28
C GLU A 4 13.87 -5.38 9.01
N LEU A 5 13.11 -5.10 7.96
CA LEU A 5 12.81 -3.73 7.53
C LEU A 5 11.32 -3.42 7.64
N SER A 6 10.99 -2.34 8.36
CA SER A 6 9.64 -1.76 8.40
C SER A 6 9.36 -0.90 7.17
N ILE A 7 8.06 -0.70 6.85
CA ILE A 7 7.61 0.37 5.97
C ILE A 7 7.02 1.48 6.83
N LYS A 8 7.47 2.72 6.65
CA LYS A 8 6.91 3.88 7.35
C LYS A 8 6.48 4.96 6.37
N LEU A 9 5.25 5.42 6.51
CA LEU A 9 4.70 6.56 5.78
C LEU A 9 4.83 7.80 6.67
N CYS A 10 5.37 8.89 6.13
CA CYS A 10 5.56 10.15 6.82
C CYS A 10 4.87 11.27 6.04
N HIS A 11 3.70 11.72 6.52
CA HIS A 11 2.87 12.76 5.92
C HIS A 11 2.65 12.56 4.41
N LEU A 12 2.49 11.30 3.99
CA LEU A 12 2.46 10.91 2.59
C LEU A 12 1.16 11.37 1.92
N THR A 13 1.29 12.04 0.79
CA THR A 13 0.17 12.40 -0.10
C THR A 13 0.31 11.67 -1.43
N VAL A 14 -0.73 10.94 -1.82
CA VAL A 14 -0.76 10.14 -3.04
C VAL A 14 -1.86 10.60 -4.00
N GLY A 15 -1.62 10.45 -5.30
CA GLY A 15 -2.57 10.83 -6.34
C GLY A 15 -1.99 10.74 -7.74
N TYR A 16 -2.68 11.32 -8.72
CA TYR A 16 -2.31 11.30 -10.13
C TYR A 16 -1.92 12.69 -10.60
N SER A 17 -0.74 12.85 -11.20
CA SER A 17 -0.31 14.05 -11.90
C SER A 17 -0.66 13.93 -13.39
N LYS A 18 -1.11 15.02 -14.05
CA LYS A 18 -1.20 15.05 -15.50
C LYS A 18 0.21 14.91 -16.09
N LYS A 19 0.38 14.00 -17.06
CA LYS A 19 1.66 13.80 -17.76
C LYS A 19 2.23 15.14 -18.25
N GLY A 20 3.42 15.52 -17.79
CA GLY A 20 4.19 16.67 -18.31
C GLY A 20 4.66 17.70 -17.29
N VAL A 21 4.26 17.62 -16.03
CA VAL A 21 4.74 18.56 -14.99
C VAL A 21 5.90 17.95 -14.25
N GLN A 22 7.08 18.57 -14.33
CA GLN A 22 8.27 18.13 -13.57
C GLN A 22 8.02 18.37 -12.07
N LEU A 23 8.22 17.32 -11.26
CA LEU A 23 8.03 17.32 -9.79
C LEU A 23 8.80 18.43 -9.06
N SER A 24 9.95 18.89 -9.62
CA SER A 24 10.71 20.02 -9.10
C SER A 24 9.92 21.34 -9.08
N GLN A 25 8.99 21.53 -10.01
CA GLN A 25 8.13 22.73 -10.06
C GLN A 25 6.98 22.65 -9.05
N LEU A 26 6.52 21.42 -8.72
CA LEU A 26 5.49 21.19 -7.68
C LEU A 26 6.01 21.53 -6.28
N HIS A 27 7.26 21.17 -5.97
CA HIS A 27 7.89 21.47 -4.68
C HIS A 27 8.12 22.96 -4.44
N GLN A 28 8.49 23.72 -5.49
CA GLN A 28 8.67 25.17 -5.37
C GLN A 28 7.35 25.91 -5.11
N GLN A 29 6.27 25.50 -5.80
CA GLN A 29 4.96 26.14 -5.63
C GLN A 29 4.26 25.77 -4.31
N SER A 30 4.48 24.54 -3.78
CA SER A 30 3.99 24.15 -2.46
C SER A 30 4.63 24.98 -1.35
N ASN A 31 5.93 25.25 -1.44
CA ASN A 31 6.63 26.12 -0.51
C ASN A 31 6.20 27.60 -0.59
N GLU A 32 5.88 28.11 -1.79
CA GLU A 32 5.32 29.45 -1.96
C GLU A 32 3.89 29.55 -1.38
N SER A 33 3.07 28.54 -1.62
CA SER A 33 1.71 28.48 -1.07
C SER A 33 1.71 28.41 0.46
N GLN A 34 2.62 27.66 1.07
CA GLN A 34 2.81 27.64 2.53
C GLN A 34 3.27 28.99 3.07
N ARG A 35 4.18 29.68 2.38
CA ARG A 35 4.62 31.05 2.74
C ARG A 35 3.45 32.05 2.65
N LEU A 36 2.61 31.97 1.64
CA LEU A 36 1.43 32.85 1.49
C LEU A 36 0.40 32.60 2.59
N VAL A 37 0.18 31.35 3.01
CA VAL A 37 -0.69 31.01 4.14
C VAL A 37 -0.12 31.55 5.45
N GLN A 38 1.19 31.42 5.69
CA GLN A 38 1.83 32.02 6.88
C GLN A 38 1.76 33.55 6.89
N LEU A 39 1.95 34.20 5.74
CA LEU A 39 1.81 35.65 5.62
C LEU A 39 0.36 36.12 5.83
N SER A 40 -0.63 35.35 5.37
CA SER A 40 -2.04 35.68 5.62
C SER A 40 -2.43 35.50 7.09
N GLN A 41 -1.86 34.52 7.78
CA GLN A 41 -2.06 34.31 9.22
C GLN A 41 -1.39 35.42 10.06
N LEU A 42 -0.21 35.90 9.67
CA LEU A 42 0.46 37.03 10.31
C LEU A 42 -0.30 38.34 10.09
N HIS A 43 -0.87 38.54 8.91
CA HIS A 43 -1.74 39.71 8.64
C HIS A 43 -3.03 39.69 9.45
N GLN A 44 -3.63 38.54 9.72
CA GLN A 44 -4.82 38.42 10.57
C GLN A 44 -4.50 38.64 12.06
N GLN A 45 -3.30 38.33 12.52
CA GLN A 45 -2.86 38.62 13.89
C GLN A 45 -2.59 40.11 14.12
N SER A 46 -2.17 40.85 13.09
CA SER A 46 -1.90 42.29 13.21
C SER A 46 -3.17 43.16 13.13
N ASN A 47 -4.30 42.65 12.63
CA ASN A 47 -5.56 43.40 12.53
C ASN A 47 -6.54 43.15 13.69
N ASN A 48 -6.15 42.40 14.73
CA ASN A 48 -7.02 42.05 15.86
C ASN A 48 -6.96 43.05 17.04
N THR A 49 -6.75 44.34 16.78
CA THR A 49 -6.84 45.39 17.77
C THR A 49 -7.89 46.43 17.38
N GLN A 50 -9.15 46.00 17.25
CA GLN A 50 -10.32 46.88 17.42
C GLN A 50 -11.60 46.08 17.73
N PRO A 51 -12.47 46.53 18.68
CA PRO A 51 -13.68 45.79 19.06
C PRO A 51 -14.86 46.16 18.17
N GLY A 52 -15.54 45.19 17.62
CA GLY A 52 -16.85 45.34 17.01
C GLY A 52 -16.98 44.71 15.62
N VAL A 53 -17.11 43.40 15.51
CA VAL A 53 -17.54 42.77 14.25
C VAL A 53 -18.60 41.68 14.51
N HIS A 54 -19.70 41.80 13.81
CA HIS A 54 -20.95 41.03 13.90
C HIS A 54 -20.78 39.52 13.63
N LEU A 55 -21.57 38.69 14.31
CA LEU A 55 -21.70 37.23 14.22
C LEU A 55 -21.94 36.65 12.80
N SER A 56 -22.33 37.48 11.83
CA SER A 56 -22.54 37.07 10.44
C SER A 56 -21.23 36.76 9.65
N GLN A 57 -20.08 37.24 10.11
CA GLN A 57 -18.79 36.98 9.45
C GLN A 57 -18.15 35.60 9.85
N VAL A 58 -18.54 35.05 10.99
CA VAL A 58 -18.02 33.75 11.45
C VAL A 58 -18.58 32.57 10.62
N HIS A 59 -19.82 32.70 10.14
CA HIS A 59 -20.45 31.68 9.28
C HIS A 59 -19.91 31.68 7.84
N LEU A 60 -19.48 32.85 7.34
CA LEU A 60 -18.86 32.98 6.02
C LEU A 60 -17.43 32.39 6.02
N GLN A 61 -16.67 32.54 7.10
CA GLN A 61 -15.33 31.99 7.24
C GLN A 61 -15.32 30.45 7.35
N SER A 62 -16.34 29.85 7.97
CA SER A 62 -16.45 28.36 8.04
C SER A 62 -16.76 27.75 6.66
N ASN A 63 -17.58 28.42 5.84
CA ASN A 63 -17.87 27.96 4.48
C ASN A 63 -16.71 28.20 3.50
N GLU A 64 -15.92 29.25 3.68
CA GLU A 64 -14.68 29.45 2.92
C GLU A 64 -13.59 28.47 3.32
N ALA A 65 -13.44 28.17 4.61
CA ALA A 65 -12.52 27.14 5.07
C ALA A 65 -12.90 25.75 4.53
N GLN A 66 -14.19 25.40 4.50
CA GLN A 66 -14.67 24.16 3.87
C GLN A 66 -14.51 24.17 2.34
N ARG A 67 -14.72 25.29 1.68
CA ARG A 67 -14.41 25.47 0.25
C ARG A 67 -12.91 25.36 -0.03
N LEU A 68 -12.04 25.91 0.82
CA LEU A 68 -10.59 25.81 0.71
C LEU A 68 -10.10 24.37 0.97
N VAL A 69 -10.78 23.60 1.85
CA VAL A 69 -10.53 22.16 2.02
C VAL A 69 -10.96 21.38 0.78
N GLN A 70 -12.09 21.71 0.16
CA GLN A 70 -12.51 21.11 -1.12
C GLN A 70 -11.62 21.53 -2.31
N LEU A 71 -11.12 22.77 -2.34
CA LEU A 71 -10.17 23.24 -3.35
C LEU A 71 -8.75 22.67 -3.15
N ARG A 72 -8.38 22.28 -1.93
CA ARG A 72 -7.14 21.51 -1.66
C ARG A 72 -7.14 20.12 -2.29
N GLN A 73 -8.31 19.56 -2.62
CA GLN A 73 -8.40 18.31 -3.39
C GLN A 73 -8.04 18.49 -4.89
N LEU A 74 -7.99 19.73 -5.38
CA LEU A 74 -7.48 20.08 -6.69
C LEU A 74 -6.11 20.77 -6.52
N HIS A 75 -5.04 19.99 -6.57
CA HIS A 75 -3.69 20.54 -6.60
C HIS A 75 -3.57 21.56 -7.74
N PRO A 76 -2.93 22.75 -7.55
CA PRO A 76 -2.93 23.86 -8.52
C PRO A 76 -2.38 23.54 -9.92
N LEU A 77 -1.86 22.32 -10.15
CA LEU A 77 -1.31 21.85 -11.43
C LEU A 77 -2.10 20.70 -12.05
N GLY A 78 -3.37 20.51 -11.68
CA GLY A 78 -4.21 19.45 -12.27
C GLY A 78 -3.84 18.04 -11.80
N ALA A 79 -3.14 17.90 -10.69
CA ALA A 79 -2.97 16.64 -9.98
C ALA A 79 -4.25 16.32 -9.20
N ARG A 80 -4.75 15.10 -9.34
CA ARG A 80 -5.86 14.59 -8.54
C ARG A 80 -5.28 13.93 -7.29
N CYS A 81 -5.40 14.58 -6.14
CA CYS A 81 -5.10 14.00 -4.84
C CYS A 81 -6.13 12.89 -4.54
N VAL A 82 -5.67 11.73 -4.11
CA VAL A 82 -6.50 10.58 -3.74
C VAL A 82 -6.56 10.42 -2.24
N ALA A 83 -5.43 10.57 -1.56
CA ALA A 83 -5.33 10.56 -0.10
C ALA A 83 -4.14 11.43 0.32
N SER A 84 -4.24 12.09 1.47
CA SER A 84 -3.25 13.07 1.95
C SER A 84 -2.94 12.87 3.42
N ASP A 85 -1.73 13.27 3.81
CA ASP A 85 -1.24 13.24 5.19
C ASP A 85 -1.30 11.85 5.83
N LEU A 86 -0.94 10.83 5.05
CA LEU A 86 -0.96 9.45 5.50
C LEU A 86 0.25 9.17 6.40
N ASN A 87 -0.02 8.67 7.59
CA ASN A 87 0.98 8.25 8.57
C ASN A 87 0.65 6.83 9.04
N ALA A 88 1.55 5.87 8.82
CA ALA A 88 1.34 4.47 9.20
C ALA A 88 2.66 3.70 9.20
N THR A 89 2.72 2.56 9.91
CA THR A 89 3.91 1.72 9.97
C THR A 89 3.55 0.24 9.84
N ALA A 90 4.05 -0.42 8.78
CA ALA A 90 4.03 -1.88 8.69
C ALA A 90 5.32 -2.44 9.31
N LEU A 91 5.16 -3.33 10.28
CA LEU A 91 6.26 -3.84 11.11
C LEU A 91 6.90 -5.10 10.51
N PRO A 92 8.18 -5.36 10.79
CA PRO A 92 8.82 -6.62 10.42
C PRO A 92 8.13 -7.82 11.08
N GLY A 93 8.03 -8.92 10.34
CA GLY A 93 7.41 -10.13 10.85
C GLY A 93 5.89 -10.04 11.00
N THR A 94 5.23 -9.07 10.35
CA THR A 94 3.76 -8.91 10.42
C THR A 94 3.12 -8.93 9.05
N LEU A 95 1.88 -9.44 9.02
CA LEU A 95 0.96 -9.33 7.90
C LEU A 95 0.05 -8.10 8.11
N THR A 96 0.27 -7.05 7.34
CA THR A 96 -0.54 -5.83 7.36
C THR A 96 -1.51 -5.83 6.19
N CYS A 97 -2.81 -5.64 6.45
CA CYS A 97 -3.84 -5.54 5.41
C CYS A 97 -4.30 -4.09 5.22
N LEU A 98 -4.12 -3.56 4.01
CA LEU A 98 -4.64 -2.26 3.58
C LEU A 98 -6.09 -2.42 3.09
N ILE A 99 -7.04 -1.97 3.92
CA ILE A 99 -8.47 -2.04 3.68
C ILE A 99 -9.00 -0.69 3.19
N GLY A 100 -9.96 -0.72 2.31
CA GLY A 100 -10.66 0.48 1.82
C GLY A 100 -11.62 0.13 0.69
N HIS A 101 -12.63 0.95 0.48
CA HIS A 101 -13.57 0.78 -0.63
C HIS A 101 -12.86 0.85 -2.00
N ASN A 102 -13.53 0.36 -3.03
CA ASN A 102 -12.98 0.49 -4.39
C ASN A 102 -12.83 1.95 -4.78
N GLY A 103 -11.68 2.30 -5.38
CA GLY A 103 -11.38 3.67 -5.79
C GLY A 103 -10.83 4.59 -4.69
N THR A 104 -10.65 4.13 -3.44
CA THR A 104 -10.06 4.95 -2.35
C THR A 104 -8.56 5.21 -2.50
N GLY A 105 -7.88 4.50 -3.41
CA GLY A 105 -6.45 4.72 -3.66
C GLY A 105 -5.51 3.65 -3.13
N LYS A 106 -5.98 2.48 -2.70
CA LYS A 106 -5.15 1.37 -2.21
C LYS A 106 -4.01 1.02 -3.18
N SER A 107 -4.34 0.73 -4.44
CA SER A 107 -3.33 0.40 -5.46
C SER A 107 -2.41 1.59 -5.77
N THR A 108 -2.92 2.83 -5.69
CA THR A 108 -2.11 4.05 -5.83
C THR A 108 -1.08 4.14 -4.70
N LEU A 109 -1.50 3.90 -3.46
CA LEU A 109 -0.62 3.89 -2.30
C LEU A 109 0.45 2.79 -2.43
N LEU A 110 0.07 1.54 -2.75
CA LEU A 110 1.04 0.45 -2.95
C LEU A 110 2.04 0.76 -4.06
N ARG A 111 1.58 1.31 -5.20
CA ARG A 111 2.47 1.72 -6.31
C ARG A 111 3.41 2.86 -5.90
N THR A 112 2.94 3.77 -5.05
CA THR A 112 3.79 4.85 -4.51
C THR A 112 4.85 4.29 -3.57
N ILE A 113 4.49 3.36 -2.66
CA ILE A 113 5.44 2.65 -1.79
C ILE A 113 6.46 1.85 -2.61
N ALA A 114 6.03 1.23 -3.71
CA ALA A 114 6.92 0.51 -4.62
C ALA A 114 7.76 1.42 -5.54
N ARG A 115 7.58 2.75 -5.46
CA ARG A 115 8.20 3.74 -6.34
C ARG A 115 7.89 3.52 -7.83
N LEU A 116 6.77 2.84 -8.14
CA LEU A 116 6.22 2.74 -9.49
C LEU A 116 5.43 4.00 -9.88
N GLN A 117 5.10 4.80 -8.90
CA GLN A 117 4.44 6.10 -9.02
C GLN A 117 5.07 7.06 -8.00
N SER A 118 5.24 8.32 -8.37
CA SER A 118 5.74 9.34 -7.44
C SER A 118 4.68 9.75 -6.44
N SER A 119 5.08 10.04 -5.19
CA SER A 119 4.23 10.76 -4.23
C SER A 119 3.97 12.19 -4.72
N ILE A 120 2.89 12.80 -4.25
CA ILE A 120 2.65 14.24 -4.43
C ILE A 120 3.42 14.99 -3.35
N ASP A 121 3.41 14.52 -2.11
CA ASP A 121 4.12 15.09 -0.97
C ASP A 121 4.45 14.01 0.05
N GLY A 122 5.30 14.33 1.03
CA GLY A 122 5.73 13.41 2.07
C GLY A 122 6.73 12.36 1.59
N SER A 123 7.05 11.40 2.46
CA SER A 123 8.07 10.39 2.21
C SER A 123 7.64 8.99 2.61
N VAL A 124 8.28 8.00 2.00
CA VAL A 124 8.17 6.57 2.34
C VAL A 124 9.55 6.10 2.75
N LEU A 125 9.65 5.53 3.94
CA LEU A 125 10.88 4.92 4.44
C LEU A 125 10.76 3.39 4.42
N ILE A 126 11.83 2.71 4.05
CA ILE A 126 12.02 1.26 4.26
C ILE A 126 13.21 1.10 5.18
N GLY A 127 12.94 0.66 6.43
CA GLY A 127 13.87 0.86 7.52
C GLY A 127 14.13 2.35 7.72
N ASP A 128 15.40 2.75 7.73
CA ASP A 128 15.81 4.16 7.84
C ASP A 128 16.03 4.85 6.46
N ASN A 129 15.78 4.15 5.36
CA ASN A 129 16.09 4.65 4.03
C ASN A 129 14.86 5.25 3.35
N ASP A 130 14.93 6.52 2.95
CA ASP A 130 13.95 7.12 2.06
C ASP A 130 14.06 6.50 0.65
N ILE A 131 12.96 5.88 0.19
CA ILE A 131 12.93 5.20 -1.11
C ILE A 131 13.24 6.14 -2.28
N SER A 132 12.99 7.44 -2.15
CA SER A 132 13.23 8.44 -3.20
C SER A 132 14.72 8.60 -3.52
N THR A 133 15.59 8.39 -2.53
CA THR A 133 17.04 8.53 -2.62
C THR A 133 17.75 7.26 -3.07
N LEU A 134 17.07 6.10 -3.00
CA LEU A 134 17.67 4.81 -3.32
C LEU A 134 17.89 4.62 -4.82
N LYS A 135 18.97 3.92 -5.19
CA LYS A 135 19.14 3.42 -6.57
C LYS A 135 18.11 2.33 -6.85
N PRO A 136 17.56 2.23 -8.08
CA PRO A 136 16.57 1.19 -8.42
C PRO A 136 17.04 -0.23 -8.10
N THR A 137 18.32 -0.54 -8.33
CA THR A 137 18.93 -1.84 -8.01
C THR A 137 18.99 -2.13 -6.51
N HIS A 138 19.11 -1.10 -5.68
CA HIS A 138 19.07 -1.27 -4.22
C HIS A 138 17.63 -1.49 -3.76
N LEU A 139 16.70 -0.66 -4.20
CA LEU A 139 15.28 -0.82 -3.86
C LEU A 139 14.75 -2.19 -4.25
N SER A 140 15.14 -2.74 -5.43
CA SER A 140 14.71 -4.06 -5.88
C SER A 140 15.27 -5.22 -5.04
N ARG A 141 16.23 -4.99 -4.16
CA ARG A 141 16.70 -5.96 -3.17
C ARG A 141 16.04 -5.79 -1.81
N MET A 142 15.38 -4.68 -1.58
CA MET A 142 14.67 -4.39 -0.32
C MET A 142 13.18 -4.68 -0.40
N LEU A 143 12.58 -4.53 -1.59
CA LEU A 143 11.14 -4.61 -1.79
C LEU A 143 10.79 -5.36 -3.07
N SER A 144 9.83 -6.26 -2.98
CA SER A 144 9.15 -6.88 -4.12
C SER A 144 7.67 -6.51 -4.14
N ILE A 145 7.06 -6.52 -5.33
CA ILE A 145 5.63 -6.23 -5.51
C ILE A 145 4.98 -7.23 -6.45
N VAL A 146 3.79 -7.71 -6.05
CA VAL A 146 2.87 -8.48 -6.88
C VAL A 146 1.68 -7.58 -7.19
N LEU A 147 1.49 -7.25 -8.47
CA LEU A 147 0.36 -6.43 -8.94
C LEU A 147 -0.81 -7.33 -9.33
N THR A 148 -2.02 -6.79 -9.29
CA THR A 148 -3.24 -7.47 -9.75
C THR A 148 -3.20 -7.82 -11.24
N SER A 149 -2.48 -7.02 -12.05
CA SER A 149 -2.33 -7.28 -13.48
C SER A 149 -1.38 -8.43 -13.75
N ARG A 150 -1.82 -9.36 -14.64
CA ARG A 150 -1.00 -10.49 -15.05
C ARG A 150 0.04 -10.08 -16.10
N PRO A 151 1.27 -10.64 -16.02
CA PRO A 151 2.24 -10.50 -17.09
C PRO A 151 1.78 -11.31 -18.32
N ASP A 152 1.87 -10.73 -19.52
CA ASP A 152 1.59 -11.45 -20.78
C ASP A 152 2.83 -12.26 -21.22
N VAL A 153 3.10 -13.36 -20.53
CA VAL A 153 4.26 -14.25 -20.72
C VAL A 153 3.80 -15.67 -21.08
N ARG A 154 3.26 -15.84 -22.28
CA ARG A 154 2.58 -17.07 -22.68
C ARG A 154 3.47 -18.31 -22.83
N ASN A 155 4.73 -18.13 -23.23
CA ASN A 155 5.63 -19.22 -23.62
C ASN A 155 6.61 -19.66 -22.50
N MET A 156 6.52 -19.03 -21.33
CA MET A 156 7.40 -19.39 -20.20
C MET A 156 6.82 -20.55 -19.39
N THR A 157 7.69 -21.34 -18.79
CA THR A 157 7.33 -22.28 -17.71
C THR A 157 7.18 -21.53 -16.38
N VAL A 158 6.57 -22.19 -15.41
CA VAL A 158 6.47 -21.66 -14.03
C VAL A 158 7.86 -21.39 -13.47
N GLU A 159 8.80 -22.34 -13.60
CA GLU A 159 10.17 -22.18 -13.11
C GLU A 159 10.88 -20.99 -13.76
N GLU A 160 10.74 -20.82 -15.07
CA GLU A 160 11.31 -19.66 -15.79
C GLU A 160 10.71 -18.33 -15.31
N LEU A 161 9.39 -18.28 -15.07
CA LEU A 161 8.76 -17.07 -14.57
C LEU A 161 9.21 -16.74 -13.14
N VAL A 162 9.31 -17.74 -12.26
CA VAL A 162 9.82 -17.55 -10.89
C VAL A 162 11.29 -17.13 -10.90
N ALA A 163 12.08 -17.67 -11.83
CA ALA A 163 13.48 -17.31 -12.00
C ALA A 163 13.70 -15.82 -12.34
N LEU A 164 12.72 -15.13 -12.95
CA LEU A 164 12.79 -13.69 -13.15
C LEU A 164 12.87 -12.91 -11.82
N GLY A 165 12.43 -13.50 -10.71
CA GLY A 165 12.63 -12.94 -9.37
C GLY A 165 14.11 -12.71 -9.03
N ARG A 166 15.03 -13.45 -9.66
CA ARG A 166 16.48 -13.31 -9.46
C ARG A 166 17.12 -12.19 -10.26
N ALA A 167 16.37 -11.49 -11.12
CA ALA A 167 16.89 -10.38 -11.96
C ALA A 167 17.77 -9.36 -11.22
N PRO A 168 17.50 -8.94 -9.96
CA PRO A 168 18.35 -8.01 -9.22
C PRO A 168 19.76 -8.56 -8.89
N TYR A 169 20.01 -9.86 -9.10
CA TYR A 169 21.24 -10.54 -8.72
C TYR A 169 22.00 -11.15 -9.90
N THR A 170 21.38 -11.31 -11.08
CA THR A 170 21.92 -12.08 -12.21
C THR A 170 22.75 -11.29 -13.21
N GLY A 171 22.93 -9.98 -13.00
CA GLY A 171 23.70 -9.13 -13.92
C GLY A 171 23.07 -9.01 -15.32
N PHE A 172 23.82 -8.42 -16.27
CA PHE A 172 23.31 -8.07 -17.62
C PHE A 172 22.89 -9.31 -18.45
N TRP A 173 23.58 -10.41 -18.32
CA TRP A 173 23.30 -11.65 -19.10
C TRP A 173 22.20 -12.53 -18.51
N GLY A 174 21.65 -12.18 -17.37
CA GLY A 174 20.55 -12.95 -16.75
C GLY A 174 20.90 -14.41 -16.36
N ARG A 175 22.21 -14.77 -16.28
CA ARG A 175 22.63 -16.14 -15.99
C ARG A 175 22.41 -16.47 -14.54
N LEU A 176 21.64 -17.53 -14.28
CA LEU A 176 21.41 -18.07 -12.93
C LEU A 176 22.61 -18.88 -12.45
N SER A 177 23.10 -18.59 -11.26
CA SER A 177 24.03 -19.41 -10.51
C SER A 177 23.37 -20.72 -10.00
N ALA A 178 24.15 -21.62 -9.43
CA ALA A 178 23.59 -22.80 -8.74
C ALA A 178 22.73 -22.41 -7.52
N ASP A 179 23.15 -21.35 -6.80
CA ASP A 179 22.39 -20.80 -5.67
C ASP A 179 21.07 -20.16 -6.11
N ASP A 180 21.06 -19.41 -7.21
CA ASP A 180 19.82 -18.84 -7.75
C ASP A 180 18.80 -19.93 -8.08
N ARG A 181 19.24 -21.02 -8.72
CA ARG A 181 18.36 -22.17 -9.03
C ARG A 181 17.83 -22.84 -7.78
N ARG A 182 18.64 -22.94 -6.72
CA ARG A 182 18.20 -23.48 -5.42
C ARG A 182 17.13 -22.57 -4.80
N ILE A 183 17.32 -21.24 -4.83
CA ILE A 183 16.35 -20.27 -4.34
C ILE A 183 15.03 -20.34 -5.12
N VAL A 184 15.09 -20.43 -6.46
CA VAL A 184 13.92 -20.58 -7.31
C VAL A 184 13.13 -21.84 -6.93
N ARG A 185 13.77 -23.00 -6.83
CA ARG A 185 13.11 -24.25 -6.43
C ARG A 185 12.49 -24.16 -5.04
N HIS A 186 13.23 -23.62 -4.08
CA HIS A 186 12.71 -23.42 -2.72
C HIS A 186 11.49 -22.47 -2.71
N SER A 187 11.50 -21.41 -3.49
CA SER A 187 10.35 -20.49 -3.59
C SER A 187 9.12 -21.17 -4.19
N ILE A 188 9.29 -22.05 -5.18
CA ILE A 188 8.21 -22.85 -5.77
C ILE A 188 7.65 -23.84 -4.74
N GLU A 189 8.51 -24.48 -3.97
CA GLU A 189 8.15 -25.41 -2.91
C GLU A 189 7.39 -24.71 -1.77
N SER A 190 7.85 -23.54 -1.33
CA SER A 190 7.26 -22.78 -0.22
C SER A 190 5.79 -22.42 -0.46
N VAL A 191 5.38 -22.23 -1.73
CA VAL A 191 3.98 -21.94 -2.09
C VAL A 191 3.21 -23.19 -2.54
N GLY A 192 3.83 -24.38 -2.49
CA GLY A 192 3.16 -25.65 -2.77
C GLY A 192 2.84 -25.91 -4.25
N ILE A 193 3.65 -25.40 -5.20
CA ILE A 193 3.40 -25.56 -6.65
C ILE A 193 4.49 -26.35 -7.37
N THR A 194 5.25 -27.18 -6.68
CA THR A 194 6.38 -27.97 -7.24
C THR A 194 5.94 -28.83 -8.44
N ALA A 195 4.77 -29.46 -8.37
CA ALA A 195 4.25 -30.29 -9.46
C ALA A 195 3.95 -29.49 -10.75
N MET A 196 3.95 -28.17 -10.68
CA MET A 196 3.64 -27.27 -11.80
C MET A 196 4.89 -26.61 -12.40
N ALA A 197 6.08 -26.86 -11.87
CA ALA A 197 7.31 -26.14 -12.23
C ALA A 197 7.59 -26.10 -13.75
N GLU A 198 7.32 -27.21 -14.44
CA GLU A 198 7.52 -27.35 -15.89
C GLU A 198 6.29 -26.97 -16.73
N ARG A 199 5.12 -26.71 -16.11
CA ARG A 199 3.92 -26.31 -16.82
C ARG A 199 4.07 -24.92 -17.45
N ARG A 200 3.46 -24.71 -18.59
CA ARG A 200 3.42 -23.39 -19.24
C ARG A 200 2.46 -22.47 -18.49
N VAL A 201 2.88 -21.24 -18.27
CA VAL A 201 2.11 -20.21 -17.56
C VAL A 201 0.73 -19.97 -18.15
N CYS A 202 0.58 -20.06 -19.49
CA CYS A 202 -0.70 -19.89 -20.16
C CYS A 202 -1.75 -21.00 -19.87
N THR A 203 -1.35 -22.11 -19.23
CA THR A 203 -2.24 -23.22 -18.86
C THR A 203 -2.69 -23.16 -17.40
N LEU A 204 -2.29 -22.14 -16.66
CA LEU A 204 -2.60 -22.01 -15.24
C LEU A 204 -3.95 -21.36 -15.01
N SER A 205 -4.65 -21.84 -13.97
CA SER A 205 -5.79 -21.13 -13.39
C SER A 205 -5.34 -19.82 -12.72
N ASP A 206 -6.30 -18.97 -12.37
CA ASP A 206 -6.04 -17.70 -11.71
C ASP A 206 -5.36 -17.88 -10.36
N GLY A 207 -5.80 -18.85 -9.57
CA GLY A 207 -5.21 -19.17 -8.27
C GLY A 207 -3.81 -19.76 -8.38
N GLU A 208 -3.58 -20.67 -9.37
CA GLU A 208 -2.25 -21.21 -9.65
C GLU A 208 -1.29 -20.09 -10.05
N MET A 209 -1.72 -19.18 -10.93
CA MET A 209 -0.94 -18.04 -11.38
C MET A 209 -0.59 -17.10 -10.21
N GLN A 210 -1.53 -16.88 -9.29
CA GLN A 210 -1.28 -16.06 -8.10
C GLN A 210 -0.17 -16.66 -7.23
N LYS A 211 -0.20 -17.97 -6.99
CA LYS A 211 0.87 -18.68 -6.28
C LYS A 211 2.21 -18.54 -7.00
N VAL A 212 2.24 -18.62 -8.32
CA VAL A 212 3.46 -18.42 -9.13
C VAL A 212 4.02 -17.00 -8.97
N MET A 213 3.15 -15.98 -8.97
CA MET A 213 3.59 -14.60 -8.76
C MET A 213 4.15 -14.36 -7.35
N ILE A 214 3.59 -15.03 -6.34
CA ILE A 214 4.14 -15.01 -4.97
C ILE A 214 5.47 -15.74 -4.92
N ALA A 215 5.62 -16.93 -5.55
CA ALA A 215 6.88 -17.63 -5.65
C ALA A 215 7.96 -16.77 -6.31
N LYS A 216 7.62 -16.03 -7.39
CA LYS A 216 8.52 -15.08 -8.03
C LYS A 216 8.96 -13.97 -7.06
N SER A 217 8.03 -13.45 -6.26
CA SER A 217 8.34 -12.45 -5.23
C SER A 217 9.25 -13.00 -4.14
N LEU A 218 9.03 -14.24 -3.69
CA LEU A 218 9.90 -14.93 -2.74
C LEU A 218 11.30 -15.18 -3.30
N ALA A 219 11.40 -15.57 -4.59
CA ALA A 219 12.67 -15.77 -5.26
C ALA A 219 13.52 -14.49 -5.32
N GLN A 220 12.91 -13.32 -5.24
CA GLN A 220 13.63 -12.05 -5.15
C GLN A 220 14.30 -11.85 -3.79
N GLN A 221 13.95 -12.63 -2.76
CA GLN A 221 14.54 -12.61 -1.41
C GLN A 221 14.55 -11.23 -0.74
N THR A 222 13.50 -10.47 -0.93
CA THR A 222 13.36 -9.15 -0.30
C THR A 222 12.78 -9.28 1.12
N PRO A 223 13.18 -8.42 2.07
CA PRO A 223 12.56 -8.35 3.41
C PRO A 223 11.12 -7.80 3.36
N VAL A 224 10.79 -6.99 2.36
CA VAL A 224 9.46 -6.38 2.20
C VAL A 224 8.75 -6.95 0.98
N ILE A 225 7.47 -7.34 1.14
CA ILE A 225 6.60 -7.83 0.06
C ILE A 225 5.32 -7.02 0.04
N LEU A 226 5.01 -6.42 -1.11
CA LEU A 226 3.74 -5.76 -1.38
C LEU A 226 2.87 -6.63 -2.30
N LEU A 227 1.56 -6.72 -1.99
CA LEU A 227 0.61 -7.45 -2.84
C LEU A 227 -0.64 -6.59 -3.08
N ASP A 228 -0.96 -6.36 -4.35
CA ASP A 228 -2.15 -5.60 -4.74
C ASP A 228 -3.29 -6.54 -5.08
N GLU A 229 -4.29 -6.62 -4.18
CA GLU A 229 -5.47 -7.49 -4.24
C GLU A 229 -5.16 -8.97 -4.58
N PRO A 230 -4.29 -9.66 -3.82
CA PRO A 230 -3.84 -11.00 -4.16
C PRO A 230 -4.93 -12.07 -4.10
N THR A 231 -6.07 -11.79 -3.48
CA THR A 231 -7.20 -12.71 -3.28
C THR A 231 -8.35 -12.49 -4.29
N ALA A 232 -8.24 -11.51 -5.21
CA ALA A 232 -9.35 -11.05 -6.04
C ALA A 232 -9.97 -12.13 -6.94
N PHE A 233 -9.18 -13.13 -7.38
CA PHE A 233 -9.63 -14.17 -8.33
C PHE A 233 -9.70 -15.56 -7.70
N LEU A 234 -9.69 -15.62 -6.35
CA LEU A 234 -9.73 -16.90 -5.64
C LEU A 234 -11.13 -17.17 -5.10
N ASP A 235 -11.51 -18.43 -5.08
CA ASP A 235 -12.64 -18.93 -4.29
C ASP A 235 -12.35 -18.82 -2.78
N PHE A 236 -13.38 -19.03 -1.96
CA PHE A 236 -13.24 -18.83 -0.52
C PHE A 236 -12.14 -19.71 0.11
N PRO A 237 -12.03 -21.03 -0.17
CA PRO A 237 -10.92 -21.84 0.35
C PRO A 237 -9.55 -21.32 -0.10
N GLY A 238 -9.41 -20.97 -1.39
CA GLY A 238 -8.16 -20.45 -1.94
C GLY A 238 -7.73 -19.12 -1.31
N LYS A 239 -8.68 -18.25 -0.94
CA LYS A 239 -8.39 -17.02 -0.18
C LYS A 239 -7.80 -17.33 1.19
N ILE A 240 -8.42 -18.25 1.93
CA ILE A 240 -7.95 -18.64 3.28
C ILE A 240 -6.55 -19.26 3.18
N ASP A 241 -6.34 -20.19 2.26
CA ASP A 241 -5.03 -20.83 2.04
C ASP A 241 -3.94 -19.80 1.74
N LEU A 242 -4.27 -18.82 0.90
CA LEU A 242 -3.33 -17.74 0.57
C LEU A 242 -3.02 -16.85 1.78
N MET A 243 -4.03 -16.45 2.54
CA MET A 243 -3.81 -15.59 3.72
C MET A 243 -2.99 -16.32 4.78
N LEU A 244 -3.24 -17.61 5.03
CA LEU A 244 -2.45 -18.44 5.93
C LEU A 244 -1.00 -18.61 5.44
N LEU A 245 -0.79 -18.76 4.13
CA LEU A 245 0.54 -18.77 3.54
C LEU A 245 1.27 -17.45 3.82
N LEU A 246 0.63 -16.30 3.55
CA LEU A 246 1.24 -15.00 3.76
C LEU A 246 1.54 -14.73 5.24
N GLN A 247 0.63 -15.12 6.13
CA GLN A 247 0.84 -15.03 7.58
C GLN A 247 2.04 -15.87 8.02
N ARG A 248 2.16 -17.12 7.55
CA ARG A 248 3.32 -17.97 7.82
C ARG A 248 4.61 -17.34 7.33
N LEU A 249 4.64 -16.81 6.09
CA LEU A 249 5.81 -16.12 5.54
C LEU A 249 6.20 -14.88 6.35
N ALA A 250 5.21 -14.13 6.84
CA ALA A 250 5.47 -12.98 7.71
C ALA A 250 6.11 -13.45 9.03
N HIS A 251 5.51 -14.40 9.72
CA HIS A 251 5.93 -14.80 11.06
C HIS A 251 7.22 -15.64 11.07
N GLU A 252 7.31 -16.68 10.21
CA GLU A 252 8.44 -17.61 10.22
C GLU A 252 9.67 -17.04 9.50
N GLU A 253 9.48 -16.35 8.37
CA GLU A 253 10.58 -15.75 7.60
C GLU A 253 10.86 -14.29 7.97
N ARG A 254 10.17 -13.76 8.97
CA ARG A 254 10.30 -12.37 9.47
C ARG A 254 10.16 -11.30 8.40
N LYS A 255 9.30 -11.57 7.40
CA LYS A 255 9.03 -10.62 6.31
C LYS A 255 8.01 -9.56 6.73
N THR A 256 8.18 -8.35 6.22
CA THR A 256 7.17 -7.31 6.28
C THR A 256 6.24 -7.47 5.08
N ILE A 257 5.01 -7.91 5.30
CA ILE A 257 4.03 -8.13 4.23
C ILE A 257 2.91 -7.09 4.34
N LEU A 258 2.73 -6.31 3.27
CA LEU A 258 1.62 -5.36 3.15
C LEU A 258 0.80 -5.75 1.92
N LEU A 259 -0.47 -6.12 2.12
CA LEU A 259 -1.38 -6.41 1.03
C LEU A 259 -2.60 -5.49 1.02
N SER A 260 -3.11 -5.16 -0.17
CA SER A 260 -4.42 -4.52 -0.30
C SER A 260 -5.51 -5.57 -0.47
N THR A 261 -6.66 -5.35 0.14
CA THR A 261 -7.85 -6.16 -0.06
C THR A 261 -9.12 -5.33 0.18
N HIS A 262 -10.24 -5.77 -0.39
CA HIS A 262 -11.57 -5.27 -0.06
C HIS A 262 -12.37 -6.25 0.84
N ASP A 263 -11.79 -7.41 1.15
CA ASP A 263 -12.37 -8.46 1.98
C ASP A 263 -12.03 -8.17 3.45
N LEU A 264 -12.91 -7.37 4.09
CA LEU A 264 -12.73 -6.95 5.47
C LEU A 264 -12.76 -8.14 6.44
N GLU A 265 -13.67 -9.10 6.24
CA GLU A 265 -13.86 -10.21 7.16
C GLU A 265 -12.62 -11.11 7.21
N THR A 266 -12.09 -11.48 6.04
CA THR A 266 -10.84 -12.26 5.98
C THR A 266 -9.67 -11.50 6.60
N ALA A 267 -9.57 -10.19 6.35
CA ALA A 267 -8.50 -9.37 6.91
C ALA A 267 -8.58 -9.25 8.44
N LEU A 268 -9.79 -9.06 9.00
CA LEU A 268 -10.00 -9.00 10.44
C LEU A 268 -9.55 -10.28 11.17
N GLN A 269 -9.70 -11.45 10.52
CA GLN A 269 -9.36 -12.75 11.08
C GLN A 269 -7.89 -13.16 10.91
N THR A 270 -7.19 -12.58 9.94
CA THR A 270 -5.85 -13.07 9.57
C THR A 270 -4.74 -12.04 9.69
N ALA A 271 -5.06 -10.75 9.65
CA ALA A 271 -4.04 -9.71 9.72
C ALA A 271 -3.57 -9.43 11.15
N ASP A 272 -2.27 -9.21 11.31
CA ASP A 272 -1.70 -8.71 12.57
C ASP A 272 -2.01 -7.21 12.74
N ARG A 273 -2.03 -6.46 11.62
CA ARG A 273 -2.33 -5.03 11.58
C ARG A 273 -3.23 -4.69 10.40
N LEU A 274 -4.02 -3.64 10.57
CA LEU A 274 -4.85 -3.07 9.51
C LEU A 274 -4.42 -1.62 9.24
N TRP A 275 -4.36 -1.28 7.97
CA TRP A 275 -4.36 0.07 7.46
C TRP A 275 -5.72 0.35 6.85
N LEU A 276 -6.60 1.01 7.58
CA LEU A 276 -7.96 1.31 7.13
C LEU A 276 -7.98 2.67 6.43
N LEU A 277 -8.10 2.66 5.10
CA LEU A 277 -8.16 3.85 4.26
C LEU A 277 -9.63 4.24 4.02
N ALA A 278 -10.11 5.23 4.76
CA ALA A 278 -11.48 5.71 4.70
C ALA A 278 -11.51 7.24 4.68
N ASN A 279 -12.38 7.83 3.85
CA ASN A 279 -12.60 9.28 3.76
C ASN A 279 -11.31 10.10 3.55
N GLY A 280 -10.31 9.53 2.85
CA GLY A 280 -9.02 10.17 2.60
C GLY A 280 -8.03 10.13 3.77
N ALA A 281 -8.40 9.55 4.91
CA ALA A 281 -7.56 9.32 6.07
C ALA A 281 -7.14 7.83 6.17
N LEU A 282 -6.00 7.58 6.81
CA LEU A 282 -5.47 6.24 7.06
C LEU A 282 -5.41 6.01 8.57
N HIS A 283 -6.11 4.98 9.04
CA HIS A 283 -6.08 4.52 10.43
C HIS A 283 -5.23 3.26 10.51
N ASP A 284 -4.18 3.28 11.32
CA ASP A 284 -3.22 2.17 11.52
C ASP A 284 -3.37 1.60 12.92
N GLY A 285 -3.59 0.31 13.04
CA GLY A 285 -3.74 -0.38 14.32
C GLY A 285 -3.92 -1.88 14.15
N THR A 286 -3.96 -2.61 15.26
CA THR A 286 -4.44 -3.99 15.25
C THR A 286 -5.95 -4.03 14.96
N PRO A 287 -6.50 -5.17 14.49
CA PRO A 287 -7.94 -5.31 14.29
C PRO A 287 -8.77 -4.91 15.51
N HIS A 288 -8.35 -5.31 16.71
CA HIS A 288 -9.04 -4.97 17.97
C HIS A 288 -8.93 -3.47 18.31
N GLU A 289 -7.76 -2.85 18.17
CA GLU A 289 -7.59 -1.41 18.41
C GLU A 289 -8.52 -0.57 17.52
N LEU A 290 -8.61 -0.89 16.22
CA LEU A 290 -9.48 -0.17 15.31
C LEU A 290 -10.97 -0.46 15.55
N ALA A 291 -11.30 -1.67 16.02
CA ALA A 291 -12.66 -2.03 16.45
C ALA A 291 -13.08 -1.24 17.70
N ASP A 292 -12.22 -1.16 18.72
CA ASP A 292 -12.50 -0.44 19.96
C ASP A 292 -12.66 1.07 19.73
N GLN A 293 -11.84 1.64 18.82
CA GLN A 293 -11.94 3.04 18.40
C GLN A 293 -13.16 3.34 17.54
N GLY A 294 -13.91 2.32 17.09
CA GLY A 294 -15.12 2.47 16.28
C GLY A 294 -14.88 2.64 14.78
N PHE A 295 -13.65 2.65 14.30
CA PHE A 295 -13.34 2.84 12.87
C PHE A 295 -13.88 1.73 11.98
N ILE A 296 -13.97 0.49 12.49
CA ILE A 296 -14.56 -0.64 11.76
C ILE A 296 -16.07 -0.47 11.63
N ASP A 297 -16.75 -0.04 12.69
CA ASP A 297 -18.21 0.23 12.67
C ASP A 297 -18.52 1.34 11.65
N ASP A 298 -17.75 2.44 11.66
CA ASP A 298 -17.89 3.56 10.74
C ASP A 298 -17.64 3.13 9.29
N TYR A 299 -16.66 2.26 9.06
CA TYR A 299 -16.35 1.73 7.73
C TYR A 299 -17.46 0.84 7.18
N ILE A 300 -18.05 -0.03 8.02
CA ILE A 300 -19.16 -0.89 7.63
C ILE A 300 -20.41 -0.03 7.32
N GLY A 301 -20.74 0.96 8.15
CA GLY A 301 -21.72 2.01 7.93
C GLY A 301 -23.14 1.54 7.56
N ARG A 302 -23.54 0.28 7.84
CA ARG A 302 -24.83 -0.32 7.43
C ARG A 302 -25.70 -0.66 8.62
N LYS A 303 -26.97 -0.18 8.62
CA LYS A 303 -27.94 -0.41 9.70
C LYS A 303 -28.35 -1.89 9.89
N ASN A 304 -28.24 -2.71 8.84
CA ASN A 304 -28.64 -4.13 8.86
C ASN A 304 -27.44 -5.08 9.08
N VAL A 305 -26.33 -4.54 9.57
CA VAL A 305 -25.12 -5.31 9.85
C VAL A 305 -24.67 -4.99 11.25
N LYS A 306 -24.42 -6.04 12.05
CA LYS A 306 -23.84 -5.94 13.39
C LYS A 306 -22.40 -6.40 13.33
N PHE A 307 -21.49 -5.60 13.82
CA PHE A 307 -20.10 -5.97 14.03
C PHE A 307 -19.88 -6.39 15.49
N ASP A 308 -19.34 -7.56 15.69
CA ASP A 308 -18.95 -8.06 17.01
C ASP A 308 -17.47 -7.80 17.24
N LYS A 309 -17.15 -6.88 18.15
CA LYS A 309 -15.78 -6.45 18.45
C LYS A 309 -14.95 -7.52 19.16
N GLN A 310 -15.59 -8.47 19.86
CA GLN A 310 -14.88 -9.53 20.57
C GLN A 310 -14.42 -10.63 19.62
N THR A 311 -15.29 -11.01 18.70
CA THR A 311 -15.03 -12.09 17.73
C THR A 311 -14.52 -11.55 16.40
N LEU A 312 -14.50 -10.22 16.21
CA LEU A 312 -14.17 -9.53 14.96
C LEU A 312 -14.99 -10.07 13.78
N SER A 313 -16.25 -10.43 14.00
CA SER A 313 -17.13 -11.01 13.00
C SER A 313 -18.27 -10.08 12.60
N ILE A 314 -18.72 -10.23 11.36
CA ILE A 314 -19.79 -9.43 10.75
C ILE A 314 -21.04 -10.30 10.65
N GLN A 315 -22.15 -9.85 11.23
CA GLN A 315 -23.44 -10.53 11.24
C GLN A 315 -24.49 -9.70 10.49
N ILE A 316 -25.25 -10.35 9.63
CA ILE A 316 -26.40 -9.73 8.96
C ILE A 316 -27.60 -9.90 9.90
N LEU A 317 -28.31 -8.80 10.21
CA LEU A 317 -29.47 -8.74 11.11
C LEU A 317 -30.75 -9.11 10.36
#